data_c91780905c2d65021a5414158056ba1b
#
_entry.id   c91780905c2d65021a5414158056ba1b
#
_cell.length_a   1.000
_cell.length_b   1.000
_cell.length_c   1.000
_cell.angle_alpha   90.00
_cell.angle_beta   90.00
_cell.angle_gamma   90.00
#
_symmetry.space_group_name_H-M   'P 1'
#
loop_
_entity.id
_entity.type
_entity.pdbx_description
1 polymer ?
#
loop_
_entity_poly.entity_id
_entity_poly.type
_entity_poly.pdbx_seq_one_letter_code
_entity_poly.pdbx_strand_id
1 'polypeptide(L)'
;EAYWGTQQRLLDLGFSFVYDKGLYDAVRYEKMADVHGQVAAALAYQKHLVRFLENHDEDRCADAFAPGRLASVATFMGTLPGMRFYQESEIEGAKIHLPVALRRVVEEPANPASVAIFEKILQATKQDIFHKGLWHLLPISSEGDDSSGNLIAYEWRLENAWKVIVVNLAGAAAQGRVSFADHPPAAQQARQYTFHDELDDARYPRSGDEIRRAGLFVRREAYQAHLFDVSSA
;
A
#
# COMPACT_ATOMS: atom_id res chain seq x y z
N GLU A 1 20.43 -7.43 -0.98
CA GLU A 1 19.62 -7.96 0.14
C GLU A 1 20.47 -8.03 1.40
N ALA A 2 19.85 -7.89 2.57
CA ALA A 2 20.53 -7.95 3.85
C ALA A 2 19.62 -8.55 4.91
N TYR A 3 20.20 -9.24 5.88
CA TYR A 3 19.47 -9.73 7.03
C TYR A 3 18.97 -8.58 7.91
N TRP A 4 17.96 -8.88 8.72
CA TRP A 4 17.30 -7.96 9.65
C TRP A 4 18.31 -7.12 10.44
N GLY A 5 18.05 -5.82 10.51
CA GLY A 5 18.90 -4.88 11.26
C GLY A 5 20.16 -4.41 10.56
N THR A 6 20.47 -4.93 9.36
CA THR A 6 21.65 -4.49 8.60
C THR A 6 21.35 -3.50 7.49
N GLN A 7 20.07 -3.27 7.16
CA GLN A 7 19.69 -2.33 6.10
C GLN A 7 20.24 -0.92 6.34
N GLN A 8 20.06 -0.38 7.54
CA GLN A 8 20.58 0.96 7.86
C GLN A 8 22.10 1.03 7.68
N ARG A 9 22.82 0.01 8.14
CA ARG A 9 24.28 -0.03 7.96
C ARG A 9 24.70 -0.04 6.49
N LEU A 10 23.96 -0.72 5.63
CA LEU A 10 24.22 -0.70 4.19
C LEU A 10 23.99 0.69 3.60
N LEU A 11 22.91 1.37 4.01
CA LEU A 11 22.65 2.74 3.59
C LEU A 11 23.75 3.68 4.06
N ASP A 12 24.21 3.55 5.30
CA ASP A 12 25.34 4.34 5.86
C ASP A 12 26.66 4.08 5.11
N LEU A 13 26.82 2.89 4.52
CA LEU A 13 27.96 2.53 3.66
C LEU A 13 27.80 3.01 2.21
N GLY A 14 26.70 3.70 1.86
CA GLY A 14 26.49 4.34 0.57
C GLY A 14 25.67 3.51 -0.42
N PHE A 15 25.04 2.40 -0.02
CA PHE A 15 24.05 1.74 -0.88
C PHE A 15 22.83 2.63 -1.05
N SER A 16 22.35 2.78 -2.28
CA SER A 16 21.19 3.65 -2.57
C SER A 16 19.88 3.04 -2.14
N PHE A 17 19.75 1.71 -2.22
CA PHE A 17 18.53 0.97 -1.88
C PHE A 17 18.85 -0.38 -1.23
N VAL A 18 17.93 -0.83 -0.39
CA VAL A 18 17.96 -2.14 0.26
C VAL A 18 16.57 -2.79 0.19
N TYR A 19 16.51 -4.11 0.03
CA TYR A 19 15.25 -4.84 0.03
C TYR A 19 14.52 -4.74 1.36
N ASP A 20 13.21 -4.50 1.31
CA ASP A 20 12.35 -4.47 2.50
C ASP A 20 11.78 -5.85 2.83
N LYS A 21 12.70 -6.77 3.10
CA LYS A 21 12.34 -8.15 3.48
C LYS A 21 11.50 -8.19 4.77
N GLY A 22 11.77 -7.26 5.70
CA GLY A 22 11.03 -7.17 6.96
C GLY A 22 9.54 -6.91 6.76
N LEU A 23 9.19 -5.94 5.93
CA LEU A 23 7.79 -5.65 5.62
C LEU A 23 7.16 -6.77 4.79
N TYR A 24 7.89 -7.31 3.79
CA TYR A 24 7.42 -8.45 3.02
C TYR A 24 7.01 -9.61 3.92
N ASP A 25 7.88 -10.04 4.85
CA ASP A 25 7.59 -11.12 5.78
C ASP A 25 6.42 -10.79 6.72
N ALA A 26 6.36 -9.56 7.23
CA ALA A 26 5.27 -9.13 8.10
C ALA A 26 3.92 -9.20 7.37
N VAL A 27 3.85 -8.77 6.12
CA VAL A 27 2.65 -8.86 5.28
C VAL A 27 2.33 -10.31 4.90
N ARG A 28 3.36 -11.09 4.50
CA ARG A 28 3.20 -12.49 4.10
C ARG A 28 2.56 -13.33 5.20
N TYR A 29 2.99 -13.11 6.45
CA TYR A 29 2.57 -13.88 7.62
C TYR A 29 1.55 -13.15 8.50
N GLU A 30 0.90 -12.09 8.01
CA GLU A 30 -0.17 -11.33 8.69
C GLU A 30 0.21 -10.82 10.08
N LYS A 31 1.47 -10.46 10.27
CA LYS A 31 1.98 -9.91 11.54
C LYS A 31 1.68 -8.41 11.62
N MET A 32 0.43 -8.04 11.88
CA MET A 32 -0.03 -6.66 11.81
C MET A 32 0.77 -5.70 12.70
N ALA A 33 1.18 -6.11 13.89
CA ALA A 33 2.03 -5.28 14.76
C ALA A 33 3.38 -4.94 14.11
N ASP A 34 4.01 -5.91 13.43
CA ASP A 34 5.25 -5.70 12.71
C ASP A 34 5.03 -4.80 11.48
N VAL A 35 3.91 -4.99 10.74
CA VAL A 35 3.54 -4.12 9.61
C VAL A 35 3.41 -2.67 10.08
N HIS A 36 2.66 -2.41 11.16
CA HIS A 36 2.54 -1.07 11.75
C HIS A 36 3.89 -0.49 12.15
N GLY A 37 4.75 -1.29 12.80
CA GLY A 37 6.11 -0.86 13.17
C GLY A 37 6.96 -0.48 11.97
N GLN A 38 6.92 -1.26 10.88
CA GLN A 38 7.69 -1.00 9.66
C GLN A 38 7.22 0.29 8.94
N VAL A 39 5.92 0.49 8.80
CA VAL A 39 5.40 1.70 8.13
C VAL A 39 5.50 2.96 8.99
N ALA A 40 5.66 2.83 10.29
CA ALA A 40 5.93 3.96 11.20
C ALA A 40 7.40 4.41 11.17
N ALA A 41 8.29 3.72 10.47
CA ALA A 41 9.69 4.12 10.34
C ALA A 41 9.82 5.50 9.66
N ALA A 42 10.92 6.20 9.94
CA ALA A 42 11.17 7.52 9.38
C ALA A 42 11.11 7.51 7.85
N LEU A 43 10.42 8.49 7.25
CA LEU A 43 10.26 8.60 5.79
C LEU A 43 11.60 8.64 5.05
N ALA A 44 12.62 9.28 5.65
CA ALA A 44 13.96 9.30 5.08
C ALA A 44 14.56 7.89 4.88
N TYR A 45 14.30 6.98 5.81
CA TYR A 45 14.70 5.57 5.70
C TYR A 45 13.81 4.83 4.67
N GLN A 46 12.48 5.01 4.76
CA GLN A 46 11.53 4.31 3.88
C GLN A 46 11.78 4.60 2.38
N LYS A 47 12.24 5.80 2.03
CA LYS A 47 12.57 6.17 0.64
C LYS A 47 13.68 5.34 0.00
N HIS A 48 14.49 4.67 0.82
CA HIS A 48 15.58 3.79 0.39
C HIS A 48 15.23 2.30 0.40
N LEU A 49 13.96 1.96 0.68
CA LEU A 49 13.52 0.58 0.68
C LEU A 49 13.00 0.15 -0.69
N VAL A 50 13.34 -1.08 -1.09
CA VAL A 50 12.78 -1.71 -2.28
C VAL A 50 11.53 -2.48 -1.87
N ARG A 51 10.36 -2.02 -2.32
CA ARG A 51 9.06 -2.64 -2.09
C ARG A 51 8.79 -3.69 -3.14
N PHE A 52 8.48 -4.91 -2.72
CA PHE A 52 8.27 -6.05 -3.62
C PHE A 52 7.24 -7.01 -3.02
N LEU A 53 6.59 -7.79 -3.87
CA LEU A 53 5.69 -8.87 -3.49
C LEU A 53 6.28 -10.25 -3.78
N GLU A 54 7.25 -10.29 -4.68
CA GLU A 54 8.07 -11.45 -4.99
C GLU A 54 9.44 -11.00 -5.51
N ASN A 55 10.38 -11.89 -5.47
CA ASN A 55 11.67 -11.77 -6.14
C ASN A 55 12.17 -13.18 -6.48
N HIS A 56 13.42 -13.30 -6.92
CA HIS A 56 14.00 -14.59 -7.33
C HIS A 56 14.16 -15.60 -6.19
N ASP A 57 14.09 -15.19 -4.93
CA ASP A 57 14.24 -16.06 -3.74
C ASP A 57 12.89 -16.37 -3.07
N GLU A 58 11.85 -15.58 -3.33
CA GLU A 58 10.55 -15.71 -2.69
C GLU A 58 9.54 -16.46 -3.58
N ASP A 59 8.50 -17.01 -2.94
CA ASP A 59 7.38 -17.59 -3.67
C ASP A 59 6.71 -16.54 -4.58
N ARG A 60 6.14 -17.00 -5.70
CA ARG A 60 5.37 -16.13 -6.60
C ARG A 60 4.21 -15.48 -5.85
N CYS A 61 4.01 -14.17 -6.04
CA CYS A 61 3.01 -13.42 -5.27
C CYS A 61 1.58 -13.91 -5.49
N ALA A 62 1.27 -14.39 -6.70
CA ALA A 62 -0.03 -14.96 -7.03
C ALA A 62 -0.33 -16.29 -6.30
N ASP A 63 0.69 -16.97 -5.79
CA ASP A 63 0.58 -18.15 -4.93
C ASP A 63 0.67 -17.74 -3.45
N ALA A 64 1.64 -16.93 -3.11
CA ALA A 64 1.92 -16.48 -1.75
C ALA A 64 0.75 -15.71 -1.10
N PHE A 65 0.01 -14.93 -1.88
CA PHE A 65 -1.09 -14.08 -1.42
C PHE A 65 -2.47 -14.51 -1.93
N ALA A 66 -2.62 -15.78 -2.35
CA ALA A 66 -3.92 -16.36 -2.69
C ALA A 66 -4.66 -16.89 -1.44
N PRO A 67 -6.00 -17.05 -1.52
CA PRO A 67 -6.93 -16.40 -2.42
C PRO A 67 -7.36 -15.02 -1.91
N GLY A 68 -7.57 -14.07 -2.82
CA GLY A 68 -8.19 -12.77 -2.51
C GLY A 68 -7.31 -11.72 -1.85
N ARG A 69 -6.09 -12.05 -1.41
CA ARG A 69 -5.17 -11.11 -0.75
C ARG A 69 -4.42 -10.19 -1.71
N LEU A 70 -4.21 -10.63 -2.96
CA LEU A 70 -3.33 -9.95 -3.92
C LEU A 70 -3.69 -8.47 -4.10
N ALA A 71 -4.98 -8.13 -4.20
CA ALA A 71 -5.42 -6.76 -4.44
C ALA A 71 -4.99 -5.80 -3.31
N SER A 72 -5.18 -6.20 -2.04
CA SER A 72 -4.81 -5.35 -0.89
C SER A 72 -3.30 -5.25 -0.74
N VAL A 73 -2.57 -6.37 -0.84
CA VAL A 73 -1.11 -6.36 -0.68
C VAL A 73 -0.41 -5.64 -1.83
N ALA A 74 -0.89 -5.79 -3.08
CA ALA A 74 -0.35 -5.06 -4.23
C ALA A 74 -0.63 -3.57 -4.14
N THR A 75 -1.84 -3.16 -3.72
CA THR A 75 -2.15 -1.76 -3.46
C THR A 75 -1.23 -1.21 -2.37
N PHE A 76 -1.10 -1.92 -1.25
CA PHE A 76 -0.24 -1.51 -0.14
C PHE A 76 1.21 -1.33 -0.57
N MET A 77 1.86 -2.39 -1.04
CA MET A 77 3.27 -2.36 -1.40
C MET A 77 3.57 -1.42 -2.58
N GLY A 78 2.65 -1.36 -3.56
CA GLY A 78 2.80 -0.54 -4.76
C GLY A 78 2.63 0.96 -4.52
N THR A 79 2.00 1.39 -3.40
CA THR A 79 1.75 2.82 -3.12
C THR A 79 2.52 3.38 -1.93
N LEU A 80 3.31 2.54 -1.22
CA LEU A 80 4.25 3.00 -0.18
C LEU A 80 5.42 3.80 -0.76
N PRO A 81 6.10 4.63 0.06
CA PRO A 81 7.34 5.26 -0.34
C PRO A 81 8.45 4.23 -0.55
N GLY A 82 9.39 4.53 -1.45
CA GLY A 82 10.52 3.67 -1.81
C GLY A 82 10.51 3.30 -3.29
N MET A 83 11.41 2.39 -3.65
CA MET A 83 11.49 1.85 -4.99
C MET A 83 10.49 0.70 -5.14
N ARG A 84 9.69 0.70 -6.19
CA ARG A 84 8.81 -0.41 -6.56
C ARG A 84 9.58 -1.39 -7.41
N PHE A 85 9.58 -2.64 -7.01
CA PHE A 85 10.20 -3.72 -7.76
C PHE A 85 9.11 -4.71 -8.19
N TYR A 86 9.12 -5.07 -9.45
CA TYR A 86 8.24 -6.08 -10.05
C TYR A 86 9.11 -7.14 -10.71
N GLN A 87 8.86 -8.39 -10.36
CA GLN A 87 9.50 -9.55 -10.96
C GLN A 87 8.90 -9.85 -12.33
N GLU A 88 9.67 -10.48 -13.22
CA GLU A 88 9.15 -10.96 -14.50
C GLU A 88 7.92 -11.87 -14.30
N SER A 89 6.87 -11.64 -15.08
CA SER A 89 5.58 -12.36 -15.03
C SER A 89 4.79 -12.25 -13.72
N GLU A 90 5.17 -11.33 -12.80
CA GLU A 90 4.42 -11.02 -11.59
C GLU A 90 3.05 -10.42 -11.93
N ILE A 91 3.03 -9.47 -12.86
CA ILE A 91 1.82 -8.77 -13.31
C ILE A 91 0.85 -9.76 -13.95
N GLU A 92 1.36 -10.70 -14.73
CA GLU A 92 0.60 -11.77 -15.37
C GLU A 92 0.10 -12.80 -14.36
N GLY A 93 0.57 -12.76 -13.12
CA GLY A 93 0.14 -13.65 -12.05
C GLY A 93 0.66 -15.08 -12.19
N ALA A 94 1.91 -15.22 -12.64
CA ALA A 94 2.60 -16.51 -12.67
C ALA A 94 2.71 -17.11 -11.26
N LYS A 95 2.59 -18.43 -11.15
CA LYS A 95 2.60 -19.17 -9.87
C LYS A 95 3.79 -20.08 -9.71
N ILE A 96 4.45 -20.43 -10.79
CA ILE A 96 5.57 -21.37 -10.74
C ILE A 96 6.84 -20.60 -10.37
N HIS A 97 7.37 -20.89 -9.17
CA HIS A 97 8.66 -20.39 -8.76
C HIS A 97 9.76 -21.19 -9.49
N LEU A 98 10.55 -20.48 -10.29
CA LEU A 98 11.64 -21.07 -11.04
C LEU A 98 12.96 -20.83 -10.30
N PRO A 99 13.76 -21.88 -10.02
CA PRO A 99 15.10 -21.70 -9.49
C PRO A 99 15.95 -20.82 -10.41
N VAL A 100 16.66 -19.85 -9.86
CA VAL A 100 17.49 -18.89 -10.62
C VAL A 100 18.55 -19.54 -11.54
N ALA A 101 18.91 -20.79 -11.27
CA ALA A 101 19.84 -21.54 -12.08
C ALA A 101 19.23 -22.14 -13.35
N LEU A 102 17.89 -22.12 -13.51
CA LEU A 102 17.22 -22.69 -14.68
C LEU A 102 17.27 -21.73 -15.84
N ARG A 103 17.62 -22.26 -17.02
CA ARG A 103 17.69 -21.51 -18.29
C ARG A 103 16.34 -21.45 -19.04
N ARG A 104 15.38 -22.28 -18.65
CA ARG A 104 14.08 -22.41 -19.34
C ARG A 104 12.96 -21.92 -18.43
N VAL A 105 12.08 -21.11 -19.01
CA VAL A 105 10.86 -20.64 -18.39
C VAL A 105 9.72 -21.57 -18.77
N VAL A 106 8.83 -21.86 -17.82
CA VAL A 106 7.54 -22.50 -18.09
C VAL A 106 6.59 -21.39 -18.51
N GLU A 107 5.93 -21.57 -19.67
CA GLU A 107 4.89 -20.64 -20.08
C GLU A 107 3.62 -20.89 -19.25
N GLU A 108 3.18 -19.86 -18.55
CA GLU A 108 1.92 -19.82 -17.84
C GLU A 108 0.98 -18.82 -18.52
N PRO A 109 -0.31 -19.13 -18.70
CA PRO A 109 -1.26 -18.16 -19.23
C PRO A 109 -1.45 -17.01 -18.23
N ALA A 110 -1.49 -15.78 -18.73
CA ALA A 110 -1.76 -14.62 -17.89
C ALA A 110 -3.12 -14.75 -17.18
N ASN A 111 -3.15 -14.39 -15.91
CA ASN A 111 -4.36 -14.29 -15.11
C ASN A 111 -4.98 -12.88 -15.29
N PRO A 112 -6.14 -12.73 -15.98
CA PRO A 112 -6.71 -11.41 -16.24
C PRO A 112 -7.04 -10.60 -14.97
N ALA A 113 -7.36 -11.28 -13.86
CA ALA A 113 -7.65 -10.61 -12.60
C ALA A 113 -6.37 -10.00 -11.97
N SER A 114 -5.24 -10.71 -12.07
CA SER A 114 -3.94 -10.19 -11.63
C SER A 114 -3.54 -8.98 -12.47
N VAL A 115 -3.57 -9.12 -13.79
CA VAL A 115 -3.27 -8.03 -14.73
C VAL A 115 -4.10 -6.79 -14.43
N ALA A 116 -5.42 -6.94 -14.25
CA ALA A 116 -6.32 -5.81 -13.99
C ALA A 116 -6.00 -5.08 -12.68
N ILE A 117 -5.57 -5.81 -11.63
CA ILE A 117 -5.15 -5.20 -10.35
C ILE A 117 -3.87 -4.38 -10.55
N PHE A 118 -2.84 -4.99 -11.13
CA PHE A 118 -1.56 -4.32 -11.33
C PHE A 118 -1.66 -3.14 -12.30
N GLU A 119 -2.46 -3.24 -13.37
CA GLU A 119 -2.71 -2.11 -14.29
C GLU A 119 -3.26 -0.89 -13.57
N LYS A 120 -4.25 -1.05 -12.68
CA LYS A 120 -4.80 0.05 -11.88
C LYS A 120 -3.74 0.67 -10.97
N ILE A 121 -2.98 -0.14 -10.26
CA ILE A 121 -1.91 0.32 -9.37
C ILE A 121 -0.82 1.05 -10.16
N LEU A 122 -0.37 0.48 -11.27
CA LEU A 122 0.64 1.08 -12.13
C LEU A 122 0.15 2.39 -12.75
N GLN A 123 -1.12 2.46 -13.16
CA GLN A 123 -1.72 3.68 -13.70
C GLN A 123 -1.77 4.79 -12.64
N ALA A 124 -2.19 4.47 -11.41
CA ALA A 124 -2.20 5.43 -10.31
C ALA A 124 -0.78 5.89 -9.97
N THR A 125 0.15 4.95 -9.82
CA THR A 125 1.51 5.24 -9.35
C THR A 125 2.44 5.86 -10.41
N LYS A 126 2.01 6.00 -11.66
CA LYS A 126 2.66 6.85 -12.67
C LYS A 126 2.52 8.35 -12.38
N GLN A 127 1.53 8.74 -11.56
CA GLN A 127 1.29 10.13 -11.24
C GLN A 127 2.42 10.70 -10.38
N ASP A 128 2.81 11.96 -10.65
CA ASP A 128 3.91 12.65 -9.97
C ASP A 128 3.78 12.66 -8.44
N ILE A 129 2.56 12.63 -7.92
CA ILE A 129 2.30 12.62 -6.49
C ILE A 129 2.97 11.45 -5.76
N PHE A 130 3.09 10.28 -6.39
CA PHE A 130 3.77 9.11 -5.80
C PHE A 130 5.31 9.16 -5.92
N HIS A 131 5.85 10.15 -6.62
CA HIS A 131 7.29 10.31 -6.83
C HIS A 131 7.84 11.56 -6.16
N LYS A 132 7.07 12.65 -6.16
CA LYS A 132 7.48 13.98 -5.69
C LYS A 132 6.70 14.44 -4.48
N GLY A 133 5.58 13.77 -4.16
CA GLY A 133 4.68 14.14 -3.08
C GLY A 133 5.26 13.92 -1.69
N LEU A 134 4.59 14.52 -0.72
CA LEU A 134 4.81 14.27 0.70
C LEU A 134 3.91 13.10 1.14
N TRP A 135 4.51 12.14 1.80
CA TRP A 135 3.81 10.98 2.35
C TRP A 135 3.65 11.11 3.86
N HIS A 136 2.47 10.76 4.38
CA HIS A 136 2.19 10.72 5.81
C HIS A 136 1.41 9.46 6.17
N LEU A 137 1.84 8.76 7.21
CA LEU A 137 1.03 7.74 7.87
C LEU A 137 -0.11 8.43 8.63
N LEU A 138 -1.33 7.91 8.47
CA LEU A 138 -2.51 8.50 9.10
C LEU A 138 -2.95 7.67 10.31
N PRO A 139 -3.24 8.30 11.45
CA PRO A 139 -3.80 7.62 12.61
C PRO A 139 -5.21 7.10 12.31
N ILE A 140 -5.51 5.91 12.84
CA ILE A 140 -6.86 5.32 12.78
C ILE A 140 -7.34 5.07 14.21
N SER A 141 -8.51 5.61 14.55
CA SER A 141 -9.16 5.34 15.82
C SER A 141 -10.23 4.25 15.67
N SER A 142 -10.46 3.50 16.73
CA SER A 142 -11.51 2.49 16.80
C SER A 142 -12.91 3.11 16.65
N GLU A 143 -13.81 2.40 16.00
CA GLU A 143 -15.20 2.79 15.77
C GLU A 143 -16.11 1.60 16.01
N GLY A 144 -16.59 1.45 17.25
CA GLY A 144 -17.51 0.38 17.65
C GLY A 144 -16.87 -0.95 18.02
N ASP A 145 -15.64 -1.23 17.57
CA ASP A 145 -14.88 -2.44 17.91
C ASP A 145 -13.36 -2.16 17.82
N ASP A 146 -12.53 -3.16 18.10
CA ASP A 146 -11.07 -3.04 18.09
C ASP A 146 -10.43 -3.47 16.75
N SER A 147 -11.23 -3.63 15.69
CA SER A 147 -10.74 -4.12 14.39
C SER A 147 -9.87 -3.10 13.63
N SER A 148 -9.85 -1.84 14.05
CA SER A 148 -9.05 -0.78 13.44
C SER A 148 -7.55 -1.10 13.36
N GLY A 149 -7.03 -1.95 14.26
CA GLY A 149 -5.65 -2.44 14.22
C GLY A 149 -5.29 -3.27 12.98
N ASN A 150 -6.29 -3.75 12.23
CA ASN A 150 -6.11 -4.46 10.96
C ASN A 150 -6.04 -3.51 9.75
N LEU A 151 -6.34 -2.23 9.97
CA LEU A 151 -6.29 -1.21 8.92
C LEU A 151 -4.96 -0.46 8.97
N ILE A 152 -4.47 -0.09 7.80
CA ILE A 152 -3.39 0.87 7.64
C ILE A 152 -3.88 1.96 6.71
N ALA A 153 -3.70 3.22 7.10
CA ALA A 153 -4.03 4.37 6.27
C ALA A 153 -2.83 5.30 6.13
N TYR A 154 -2.67 5.85 4.95
CA TYR A 154 -1.66 6.87 4.65
C TYR A 154 -2.12 7.73 3.49
N GLU A 155 -1.44 8.86 3.34
CA GLU A 155 -1.73 9.80 2.27
C GLU A 155 -0.48 10.21 1.52
N TRP A 156 -0.72 10.68 0.31
CA TRP A 156 0.24 11.40 -0.50
C TRP A 156 -0.33 12.77 -0.86
N ARG A 157 0.52 13.80 -0.81
CA ARG A 157 0.16 15.17 -1.19
C ARG A 157 1.19 15.79 -2.10
N LEU A 158 0.71 16.42 -3.17
CA LEU A 158 1.54 17.22 -4.06
C LEU A 158 0.70 18.39 -4.56
N GLU A 159 1.04 19.61 -4.15
CA GLU A 159 0.26 20.81 -4.49
C GLU A 159 -1.22 20.64 -4.11
N ASN A 160 -2.12 20.62 -5.10
CA ASN A 160 -3.56 20.40 -4.91
C ASN A 160 -3.98 18.93 -5.03
N ALA A 161 -3.07 18.05 -5.46
CA ALA A 161 -3.36 16.62 -5.56
C ALA A 161 -3.30 15.96 -4.19
N TRP A 162 -4.27 15.09 -3.92
CA TRP A 162 -4.38 14.38 -2.66
C TRP A 162 -4.84 12.94 -2.90
N LYS A 163 -4.02 11.99 -2.50
CA LYS A 163 -4.35 10.56 -2.49
C LYS A 163 -4.43 10.07 -1.06
N VAL A 164 -5.44 9.23 -0.78
CA VAL A 164 -5.59 8.55 0.51
C VAL A 164 -5.73 7.06 0.24
N ILE A 165 -4.88 6.29 0.88
CA ILE A 165 -4.89 4.83 0.76
C ILE A 165 -5.28 4.24 2.10
N VAL A 166 -6.23 3.31 2.09
CA VAL A 166 -6.63 2.54 3.27
C VAL A 166 -6.66 1.07 2.90
N VAL A 167 -5.91 0.25 3.63
CA VAL A 167 -5.83 -1.19 3.35
C VAL A 167 -6.23 -2.00 4.59
N ASN A 168 -6.98 -3.07 4.37
CA ASN A 168 -7.18 -4.14 5.33
C ASN A 168 -6.32 -5.32 4.89
N LEU A 169 -5.28 -5.64 5.66
CA LEU A 169 -4.36 -6.75 5.37
C LEU A 169 -4.70 -8.03 6.13
N ALA A 170 -5.77 -8.04 6.91
CA ALA A 170 -6.20 -9.17 7.72
C ALA A 170 -7.38 -9.94 7.12
N GLY A 171 -7.53 -11.20 7.53
CA GLY A 171 -8.59 -12.12 7.08
C GLY A 171 -9.97 -11.88 7.70
N ALA A 172 -10.22 -10.72 8.33
CA ALA A 172 -11.50 -10.33 8.90
C ALA A 172 -11.86 -8.91 8.47
N ALA A 173 -13.15 -8.59 8.48
CA ALA A 173 -13.60 -7.20 8.26
C ALA A 173 -13.03 -6.28 9.35
N ALA A 174 -12.71 -5.05 8.98
CA ALA A 174 -12.17 -4.05 9.88
C ALA A 174 -12.77 -2.68 9.60
N GLN A 175 -12.92 -1.88 10.66
CA GLN A 175 -13.46 -0.53 10.58
C GLN A 175 -12.74 0.43 11.53
N GLY A 176 -12.80 1.71 11.19
CA GLY A 176 -12.21 2.77 11.99
C GLY A 176 -12.38 4.15 11.37
N ARG A 177 -11.88 5.17 12.07
CA ARG A 177 -11.85 6.55 11.57
C ARG A 177 -10.43 7.00 11.32
N VAL A 178 -10.16 7.33 10.06
CA VAL A 178 -8.86 7.87 9.62
C VAL A 178 -8.82 9.35 9.95
N SER A 179 -7.84 9.77 10.74
CA SER A 179 -7.66 11.17 11.15
C SER A 179 -6.72 11.91 10.20
N PHE A 180 -7.08 13.16 9.86
CA PHE A 180 -6.26 14.10 9.11
C PHE A 180 -5.82 15.30 9.97
N ALA A 181 -5.92 15.18 11.31
CA ALA A 181 -5.70 16.28 12.23
C ALA A 181 -4.27 16.85 12.17
N ASP A 182 -3.27 15.97 12.05
CA ASP A 182 -1.85 16.35 12.00
C ASP A 182 -1.45 16.94 10.64
N HIS A 183 -2.19 16.57 9.58
CA HIS A 183 -1.96 17.02 8.21
C HIS A 183 -3.28 17.45 7.58
N PRO A 184 -3.88 18.57 8.04
CA PRO A 184 -5.17 19.00 7.53
C PRO A 184 -5.07 19.33 6.02
N PRO A 185 -6.11 18.99 5.24
CA PRO A 185 -6.13 19.29 3.81
C PRO A 185 -5.89 20.77 3.55
N ALA A 186 -5.12 21.10 2.50
CA ALA A 186 -4.83 22.49 2.14
C ALA A 186 -6.11 23.31 1.90
N ALA A 187 -7.18 22.66 1.44
CA ALA A 187 -8.53 23.22 1.34
C ALA A 187 -9.33 23.02 2.64
N GLN A 188 -8.76 23.41 3.80
CA GLN A 188 -9.46 23.29 5.12
C GLN A 188 -10.85 23.90 5.16
N GLN A 189 -11.23 24.71 4.16
CA GLN A 189 -12.51 25.38 4.06
C GLN A 189 -13.49 24.72 3.07
N ALA A 190 -13.08 23.61 2.41
CA ALA A 190 -13.99 22.91 1.53
C ALA A 190 -15.24 22.43 2.29
N ARG A 191 -16.41 22.73 1.76
CA ARG A 191 -17.68 22.28 2.34
C ARG A 191 -17.90 20.80 2.11
N GLN A 192 -17.35 20.27 1.03
CA GLN A 192 -17.50 18.88 0.62
C GLN A 192 -16.22 18.36 -0.02
N TYR A 193 -15.92 17.09 0.24
CA TYR A 193 -14.89 16.31 -0.44
C TYR A 193 -15.54 15.14 -1.18
N THR A 194 -14.95 14.76 -2.30
CA THR A 194 -15.29 13.50 -2.99
C THR A 194 -14.07 12.59 -2.97
N PHE A 195 -14.21 11.44 -2.33
CA PHE A 195 -13.23 10.35 -2.34
C PHE A 195 -13.59 9.41 -3.50
N HIS A 196 -12.86 9.48 -4.58
CA HIS A 196 -13.01 8.62 -5.75
C HIS A 196 -12.04 7.45 -5.65
N ASP A 197 -12.55 6.23 -5.53
CA ASP A 197 -11.74 5.01 -5.44
C ASP A 197 -11.30 4.56 -6.83
N GLU A 198 -10.01 4.63 -7.11
CA GLU A 198 -9.44 4.23 -8.40
C GLU A 198 -9.41 2.69 -8.60
N LEU A 199 -9.70 1.91 -7.55
CA LEU A 199 -9.76 0.44 -7.65
C LEU A 199 -11.10 -0.06 -8.19
N ASP A 200 -12.23 0.57 -7.83
CA ASP A 200 -13.58 0.14 -8.21
C ASP A 200 -14.44 1.24 -8.85
N ASP A 201 -13.88 2.44 -9.04
CA ASP A 201 -14.52 3.65 -9.59
C ASP A 201 -15.66 4.21 -8.72
N ALA A 202 -15.78 3.75 -7.48
CA ALA A 202 -16.81 4.25 -6.56
C ALA A 202 -16.48 5.67 -6.06
N ARG A 203 -17.52 6.48 -5.80
CA ARG A 203 -17.39 7.86 -5.34
C ARG A 203 -18.13 8.06 -4.03
N TYR A 204 -17.42 8.60 -3.04
CA TYR A 204 -17.92 8.81 -1.70
C TYR A 204 -17.87 10.30 -1.34
N PRO A 205 -18.99 11.04 -1.49
CA PRO A 205 -19.06 12.42 -1.00
C PRO A 205 -19.04 12.45 0.52
N ARG A 206 -18.26 13.37 1.10
CA ARG A 206 -18.11 13.55 2.56
C ARG A 206 -18.16 15.03 2.90
N SER A 207 -18.82 15.34 4.01
CA SER A 207 -18.84 16.71 4.53
C SER A 207 -17.43 17.10 5.00
N GLY A 208 -17.00 18.32 4.64
CA GLY A 208 -15.75 18.88 5.13
C GLY A 208 -15.72 19.02 6.66
N ASP A 209 -16.88 19.31 7.28
CA ASP A 209 -17.00 19.39 8.75
C ASP A 209 -16.85 18.01 9.39
N GLU A 210 -17.39 16.95 8.78
CA GLU A 210 -17.18 15.58 9.27
C GLU A 210 -15.71 15.20 9.21
N ILE A 211 -15.06 15.42 8.06
CA ILE A 211 -13.65 15.10 7.87
C ILE A 211 -12.77 15.83 8.89
N ARG A 212 -13.03 17.11 9.15
CA ARG A 212 -12.26 17.89 10.13
C ARG A 212 -12.47 17.43 11.57
N ARG A 213 -13.71 17.13 11.94
CA ARG A 213 -14.10 16.85 13.32
C ARG A 213 -13.92 15.39 13.71
N ALA A 214 -14.29 14.48 12.83
CA ALA A 214 -14.40 13.04 13.13
C ALA A 214 -13.49 12.16 12.27
N GLY A 215 -12.88 12.71 11.21
CA GLY A 215 -12.12 11.93 10.24
C GLY A 215 -12.98 11.16 9.26
N LEU A 216 -12.36 10.38 8.40
CA LEU A 216 -13.01 9.54 7.40
C LEU A 216 -13.36 8.19 8.02
N PHE A 217 -14.65 7.88 8.15
CA PHE A 217 -15.07 6.52 8.49
C PHE A 217 -14.82 5.59 7.32
N VAL A 218 -14.15 4.47 7.60
CA VAL A 218 -13.86 3.40 6.64
C VAL A 218 -14.21 2.05 7.26
N ARG A 219 -14.87 1.21 6.47
CA ARG A 219 -15.03 -0.23 6.72
C ARG A 219 -14.59 -1.00 5.50
N ARG A 220 -13.69 -1.97 5.69
CA ARG A 220 -13.21 -2.85 4.64
C ARG A 220 -13.38 -4.30 5.03
N GLU A 221 -13.90 -5.09 4.10
CA GLU A 221 -13.93 -6.54 4.25
C GLU A 221 -12.49 -7.09 4.22
N ALA A 222 -12.33 -8.37 4.55
CA ALA A 222 -11.04 -9.05 4.55
C ALA A 222 -10.26 -8.79 3.25
N TYR A 223 -9.00 -8.39 3.36
CA TYR A 223 -8.08 -8.20 2.24
C TYR A 223 -8.56 -7.22 1.16
N GLN A 224 -9.30 -6.20 1.55
CA GLN A 224 -9.72 -5.13 0.65
C GLN A 224 -8.93 -3.84 0.89
N ALA A 225 -8.87 -3.01 -0.14
CA ALA A 225 -8.22 -1.71 -0.10
C ALA A 225 -9.12 -0.62 -0.70
N HIS A 226 -8.77 0.63 -0.39
CA HIS A 226 -9.17 1.83 -1.12
C HIS A 226 -7.91 2.54 -1.62
N LEU A 227 -7.96 3.04 -2.82
CA LEU A 227 -6.99 3.96 -3.40
C LEU A 227 -7.76 5.21 -3.86
N PHE A 228 -7.91 6.15 -2.96
CA PHE A 228 -8.70 7.34 -3.22
C PHE A 228 -7.92 8.45 -3.91
N ASP A 229 -8.49 8.98 -4.98
CA ASP A 229 -8.22 10.33 -5.47
C ASP A 229 -9.22 11.28 -4.81
N VAL A 230 -8.73 12.30 -4.11
CA VAL A 230 -9.58 13.17 -3.30
C VAL A 230 -9.66 14.56 -3.92
N SER A 231 -10.86 15.00 -4.24
CA SER A 231 -11.16 16.34 -4.73
C SER A 231 -12.06 17.11 -3.77
N SER A 232 -11.93 18.45 -3.75
CA SER A 232 -12.78 19.35 -2.99
C SER A 232 -13.72 20.09 -3.93
N ALA A 233 -14.99 20.31 -3.50
CA ALA A 233 -15.99 21.12 -4.16
C ALA A 233 -16.19 22.45 -3.42
#